data_e372ce8b859b36b7fb5d3b4dcbcbcc21
#
_entry.id   e372ce8b859b36b7fb5d3b4dcbcbcc21
#
_cell.length_a   1.000
_cell.length_b   1.000
_cell.length_c   1.000
_cell.angle_alpha   90.00
_cell.angle_beta   90.00
_cell.angle_gamma   90.00
#
_symmetry.space_group_name_H-M   'P 1'
#
loop_
_entity.id
_entity.type
_entity.pdbx_description
1 polymer ?
#
loop_
_entity_poly.entity_id
_entity_poly.type
_entity_poly.pdbx_seq_one_letter_code
_entity_poly.pdbx_strand_id
1 'polypeptide(L)'
;MEITLLKEEDVWGDSALEVIQAYGTRTGISDAAIVLGTFVGYGSRNSAGVTSGCVWTASFLEGGSLCVVGAFGKEFNFFPRTREAAVRPALSVSATSKISPSNVREMRLGNGKTVQICEYGAYPQTVAPESISQELEVQYQKNALKPTGKNYTFDSAELEAFDTGFTPRNHKEYMFNGKKYVRIEGKPCSSDTVLSDDRRIQEGAAYWFEVQPIEWLMDPQGTWVTRQALFAGVQFDVKEEYDGNFANTTMYNYLQQYFAKEMEAQKEFTETLSRLAIRNRYFSNYVSGFGNDKDFYPAGKDGQPFTPEKARAIVDITNAPPFMRDLLKLIAAFPKEKQGQFKDVVLTVFDKERDWRDQPSEIVLLGKKLAVSGGYEKELNQVLQGKRNETNYSDTAQNSFTAQRSFDVRMINFSRKSERR
;
A
#
# COMPACT_ATOMS: atom_id res chain seq x y z
N MET A 1 -10.28 9.11 -22.62
CA MET A 1 -9.57 9.19 -21.31
C MET A 1 -8.15 9.55 -21.63
N GLU A 2 -7.65 10.63 -21.07
CA GLU A 2 -6.27 11.06 -21.25
C GLU A 2 -5.57 11.00 -19.90
N ILE A 3 -4.45 10.29 -19.86
CA ILE A 3 -3.59 10.22 -18.67
C ILE A 3 -2.39 11.11 -18.89
N THR A 4 -2.11 11.96 -17.93
CA THR A 4 -1.06 12.98 -18.01
C THR A 4 -0.25 13.01 -16.70
N LEU A 5 0.66 13.95 -16.61
CA LEU A 5 1.28 14.40 -15.37
C LEU A 5 0.71 15.75 -14.96
N LEU A 6 0.80 16.08 -13.68
CA LEU A 6 0.53 17.44 -13.20
C LEU A 6 1.58 18.40 -13.74
N LYS A 7 1.15 19.63 -14.01
CA LYS A 7 2.06 20.74 -14.25
C LYS A 7 2.50 21.37 -12.93
N GLU A 8 3.51 22.21 -12.97
CA GLU A 8 3.97 22.98 -11.84
C GLU A 8 2.84 23.82 -11.24
N GLU A 9 2.07 24.50 -12.08
CA GLU A 9 0.92 25.32 -11.69
C GLU A 9 -0.21 24.54 -11.01
N ASP A 10 -0.33 23.24 -11.28
CA ASP A 10 -1.29 22.33 -10.61
C ASP A 10 -0.83 21.96 -9.19
N VAL A 11 0.45 22.10 -8.90
CA VAL A 11 1.07 21.69 -7.63
C VAL A 11 1.30 22.85 -6.69
N TRP A 12 1.76 24.00 -7.19
CA TRP A 12 2.13 25.17 -6.40
C TRP A 12 1.43 26.44 -6.86
N GLY A 13 1.38 27.43 -5.97
CA GLY A 13 0.80 28.73 -6.25
C GLY A 13 -0.72 28.80 -6.08
N ASP A 14 -1.28 29.90 -6.54
CA ASP A 14 -2.71 30.21 -6.35
C ASP A 14 -3.62 29.38 -7.27
N SER A 15 -3.08 28.86 -8.37
CA SER A 15 -3.78 27.99 -9.34
C SER A 15 -3.68 26.52 -9.03
N ALA A 16 -2.96 26.11 -7.97
CA ALA A 16 -2.79 24.73 -7.61
C ALA A 16 -4.15 24.06 -7.34
N LEU A 17 -4.27 22.79 -7.75
CA LEU A 17 -5.49 22.00 -7.55
C LEU A 17 -5.92 22.00 -6.08
N GLU A 18 -7.21 22.19 -5.84
CA GLU A 18 -7.76 22.24 -4.47
C GLU A 18 -7.41 20.97 -3.68
N VAL A 19 -7.45 19.83 -4.34
CA VAL A 19 -7.08 18.53 -3.73
C VAL A 19 -5.61 18.47 -3.36
N ILE A 20 -4.71 19.10 -4.13
CA ILE A 20 -3.28 19.18 -3.80
C ILE A 20 -3.03 20.18 -2.67
N GLN A 21 -3.71 21.33 -2.68
CA GLN A 21 -3.65 22.30 -1.58
C GLN A 21 -4.16 21.71 -0.26
N ALA A 22 -5.14 20.83 -0.31
CA ALA A 22 -5.66 20.16 0.87
C ALA A 22 -4.76 18.99 1.33
N TYR A 23 -4.39 18.11 0.41
CA TYR A 23 -3.63 16.88 0.69
C TYR A 23 -2.14 17.15 0.97
N GLY A 24 -1.58 18.14 0.31
CA GLY A 24 -0.17 18.53 0.36
C GLY A 24 0.61 18.08 -0.89
N THR A 25 1.69 18.79 -1.16
CA THR A 25 2.56 18.58 -2.33
C THR A 25 3.43 17.34 -2.17
N ARG A 26 3.81 17.00 -0.95
CA ARG A 26 4.64 15.84 -0.65
C ARG A 26 3.89 14.55 -1.01
N THR A 27 4.50 13.74 -1.87
CA THR A 27 3.86 12.56 -2.46
C THR A 27 4.47 11.27 -1.91
N GLY A 28 3.62 10.37 -1.43
CA GLY A 28 4.01 9.01 -1.09
C GLY A 28 4.38 8.21 -2.35
N ILE A 29 5.36 7.33 -2.22
CA ILE A 29 5.86 6.49 -3.31
C ILE A 29 5.48 5.04 -3.01
N SER A 30 4.96 4.31 -3.99
CA SER A 30 4.69 2.88 -3.86
C SER A 30 6.00 2.09 -3.75
N ASP A 31 5.95 0.93 -3.10
CA ASP A 31 7.13 0.05 -3.03
C ASP A 31 7.61 -0.36 -4.43
N ALA A 32 6.69 -0.56 -5.37
CA ALA A 32 7.04 -0.88 -6.75
C ALA A 32 7.84 0.26 -7.41
N ALA A 33 7.44 1.52 -7.20
CA ALA A 33 8.17 2.67 -7.72
C ALA A 33 9.55 2.81 -7.06
N ILE A 34 9.66 2.52 -5.75
CA ILE A 34 10.93 2.54 -5.03
C ILE A 34 11.89 1.49 -5.60
N VAL A 35 11.43 0.26 -5.82
CA VAL A 35 12.24 -0.84 -6.39
C VAL A 35 12.67 -0.53 -7.82
N LEU A 36 11.88 0.22 -8.56
CA LEU A 36 12.21 0.67 -9.93
C LEU A 36 13.16 1.87 -9.97
N GLY A 37 13.68 2.32 -8.82
CA GLY A 37 14.77 3.29 -8.76
C GLY A 37 14.37 4.74 -8.49
N THR A 38 13.23 4.99 -7.83
CA THR A 38 12.88 6.35 -7.41
C THR A 38 13.93 6.93 -6.46
N PHE A 39 14.39 8.15 -6.72
CA PHE A 39 15.18 8.91 -5.78
C PHE A 39 14.34 9.30 -4.56
N VAL A 40 14.77 8.82 -3.40
CA VAL A 40 14.16 9.12 -2.10
C VAL A 40 15.16 9.89 -1.26
N GLY A 41 14.76 11.03 -0.72
CA GLY A 41 15.65 11.85 0.12
C GLY A 41 15.87 11.20 1.49
N TYR A 42 17.04 11.42 2.08
CA TYR A 42 17.31 11.01 3.45
C TYR A 42 16.27 11.62 4.40
N GLY A 43 15.68 10.80 5.28
CA GLY A 43 14.61 11.25 6.19
C GLY A 43 13.26 11.50 5.49
N SER A 44 13.10 11.07 4.24
CA SER A 44 11.83 11.19 3.51
C SER A 44 10.74 10.25 4.01
N ARG A 45 11.09 9.24 4.80
CA ARG A 45 10.15 8.30 5.42
C ARG A 45 9.53 8.92 6.66
N ASN A 46 8.21 8.86 6.76
CA ASN A 46 7.49 9.35 7.94
C ASN A 46 7.34 8.26 9.01
N SER A 47 6.81 8.61 10.19
CA SER A 47 6.54 7.70 11.31
C SER A 47 5.58 6.57 10.96
N ALA A 48 4.75 6.72 9.94
CA ALA A 48 3.83 5.70 9.42
C ALA A 48 4.47 4.76 8.40
N GLY A 49 5.78 4.86 8.16
CA GLY A 49 6.51 4.01 7.24
C GLY A 49 6.34 4.37 5.76
N VAL A 50 5.70 5.52 5.44
CA VAL A 50 5.56 5.98 4.06
C VAL A 50 6.80 6.72 3.63
N THR A 51 7.37 6.27 2.54
CA THR A 51 8.48 6.93 1.88
C THR A 51 7.97 7.92 0.84
N SER A 52 8.52 9.12 0.81
CA SER A 52 8.30 10.09 -0.26
C SER A 52 9.55 10.22 -1.12
N GLY A 53 9.35 10.49 -2.40
CA GLY A 53 10.45 10.63 -3.36
C GLY A 53 10.20 11.72 -4.36
N CYS A 54 11.11 11.87 -5.31
CA CYS A 54 10.95 12.78 -6.43
C CYS A 54 9.89 12.28 -7.40
N VAL A 55 9.05 13.20 -7.89
CA VAL A 55 7.91 12.88 -8.76
C VAL A 55 7.91 13.83 -9.95
N TRP A 56 7.79 13.28 -11.16
CA TRP A 56 7.71 14.04 -12.39
C TRP A 56 6.50 14.99 -12.44
N THR A 57 6.73 16.20 -12.94
CA THR A 57 5.70 17.09 -13.47
C THR A 57 5.83 17.24 -14.99
N ALA A 58 4.83 17.80 -15.65
CA ALA A 58 4.88 18.10 -17.07
C ALA A 58 5.51 19.48 -17.38
N SER A 59 6.08 20.16 -16.39
CA SER A 59 6.68 21.48 -16.52
C SER A 59 8.20 21.44 -16.55
N PHE A 60 8.80 22.46 -17.14
CA PHE A 60 10.24 22.61 -17.21
C PHE A 60 10.68 23.96 -16.64
N LEU A 61 11.91 24.00 -16.17
CA LEU A 61 12.60 25.18 -15.68
C LEU A 61 13.50 25.78 -16.77
N GLU A 62 13.89 27.03 -16.60
CA GLU A 62 14.88 27.65 -17.49
C GLU A 62 16.15 26.80 -17.57
N GLY A 63 16.66 26.62 -18.80
CA GLY A 63 17.84 25.79 -19.04
C GLY A 63 17.56 24.33 -19.42
N GLY A 64 16.29 23.97 -19.75
CA GLY A 64 15.93 22.67 -20.30
C GLY A 64 15.75 21.53 -19.27
N SER A 65 15.94 21.83 -17.98
CA SER A 65 15.65 20.87 -16.91
C SER A 65 14.15 20.83 -16.60
N LEU A 66 13.69 19.68 -16.09
CA LEU A 66 12.30 19.48 -15.70
C LEU A 66 12.09 19.85 -14.23
N CYS A 67 10.96 20.50 -13.98
CA CYS A 67 10.44 20.66 -12.64
C CYS A 67 9.94 19.31 -12.10
N VAL A 68 10.34 18.94 -10.91
CA VAL A 68 9.81 17.77 -10.20
C VAL A 68 9.38 18.15 -8.80
N VAL A 69 8.40 17.43 -8.26
CA VAL A 69 8.09 17.51 -6.82
C VAL A 69 9.14 16.70 -6.08
N GLY A 70 10.02 17.36 -5.34
CA GLY A 70 11.06 16.71 -4.56
C GLY A 70 10.48 15.91 -3.38
N ALA A 71 11.30 15.06 -2.78
CA ALA A 71 10.93 14.17 -1.68
C ALA A 71 10.30 14.88 -0.46
N PHE A 72 10.52 16.18 -0.30
CA PHE A 72 9.94 17.00 0.76
C PHE A 72 8.81 17.94 0.28
N GLY A 73 8.30 17.70 -0.94
CA GLY A 73 7.20 18.49 -1.51
C GLY A 73 7.60 19.84 -2.06
N LYS A 74 8.90 20.16 -2.10
CA LYS A 74 9.45 21.37 -2.70
C LYS A 74 9.79 21.12 -4.16
N GLU A 75 9.85 22.20 -4.92
CA GLU A 75 10.40 22.17 -6.27
C GLU A 75 11.84 21.68 -6.27
N PHE A 76 12.13 20.82 -7.23
CA PHE A 76 13.45 20.29 -7.52
C PHE A 76 13.60 20.13 -9.03
N ASN A 77 14.81 20.02 -9.56
CA ASN A 77 15.03 19.88 -11.00
C ASN A 77 15.75 18.60 -11.35
N PHE A 78 15.28 17.93 -12.40
CA PHE A 78 15.93 16.80 -13.01
C PHE A 78 16.11 17.02 -14.52
N PHE A 79 17.05 16.33 -15.11
CA PHE A 79 17.19 16.29 -16.57
C PHE A 79 16.16 15.33 -17.17
N PRO A 80 15.63 15.61 -18.40
CA PRO A 80 14.62 14.77 -19.04
C PRO A 80 15.00 13.29 -19.20
N ARG A 81 16.29 13.00 -19.30
CA ARG A 81 16.83 11.66 -19.52
C ARG A 81 17.01 10.84 -18.24
N THR A 82 16.91 11.44 -17.06
CA THR A 82 16.98 10.69 -15.81
C THR A 82 15.79 9.75 -15.64
N ARG A 83 15.93 8.71 -14.85
CA ARG A 83 14.91 7.71 -14.55
C ARG A 83 14.54 7.64 -13.07
N GLU A 84 15.13 8.53 -12.27
CA GLU A 84 15.06 8.49 -10.82
C GLU A 84 13.83 9.17 -10.22
N ALA A 85 13.00 9.84 -11.03
CA ALA A 85 11.75 10.37 -10.53
C ALA A 85 10.59 9.40 -10.79
N ALA A 86 9.73 9.26 -9.79
CA ALA A 86 8.54 8.44 -9.88
C ALA A 86 7.45 9.11 -10.70
N VAL A 87 6.53 8.32 -11.18
CA VAL A 87 5.39 8.77 -11.97
C VAL A 87 4.13 8.74 -11.11
N ARG A 88 3.50 9.91 -10.98
CA ARG A 88 2.21 10.13 -10.35
C ARG A 88 1.19 10.50 -11.40
N PRO A 89 0.47 9.53 -11.99
CA PRO A 89 -0.48 9.81 -13.05
C PRO A 89 -1.60 10.76 -12.61
N ALA A 90 -2.00 11.62 -13.52
CA ALA A 90 -3.19 12.44 -13.42
C ALA A 90 -4.14 12.11 -14.57
N LEU A 91 -5.45 12.26 -14.33
CA LEU A 91 -6.51 11.88 -15.24
C LEU A 91 -7.51 13.02 -15.37
N SER A 92 -7.70 13.54 -16.59
CA SER A 92 -8.77 14.49 -16.85
C SER A 92 -10.10 13.78 -17.06
N VAL A 93 -11.06 14.07 -16.21
CA VAL A 93 -12.40 13.48 -16.20
C VAL A 93 -13.43 14.55 -16.55
N SER A 94 -14.01 14.45 -17.73
CA SER A 94 -15.13 15.30 -18.13
C SER A 94 -16.49 14.64 -17.79
N ALA A 95 -17.55 15.42 -17.78
CA ALA A 95 -18.92 14.92 -17.59
C ALA A 95 -19.34 13.87 -18.63
N THR A 96 -18.67 13.82 -19.80
CA THR A 96 -18.89 12.85 -20.88
C THR A 96 -17.98 11.62 -20.77
N SER A 97 -17.06 11.59 -19.81
CA SER A 97 -16.14 10.47 -19.62
C SER A 97 -16.92 9.23 -19.16
N LYS A 98 -16.70 8.10 -19.83
CA LYS A 98 -17.29 6.79 -19.47
C LYS A 98 -16.54 6.10 -18.32
N ILE A 99 -15.97 6.87 -17.40
CA ILE A 99 -15.24 6.37 -16.25
C ILE A 99 -16.25 6.06 -15.15
N SER A 100 -16.21 4.84 -14.62
CA SER A 100 -17.05 4.42 -13.50
C SER A 100 -16.14 4.09 -12.32
N PRO A 101 -15.84 5.07 -11.47
CA PRO A 101 -15.03 4.82 -10.28
C PRO A 101 -15.80 3.96 -9.29
N SER A 102 -15.09 3.17 -8.54
CA SER A 102 -15.61 2.47 -7.38
C SER A 102 -15.18 3.18 -6.09
N ASN A 103 -15.88 2.90 -5.00
CA ASN A 103 -15.49 3.34 -3.66
C ASN A 103 -15.25 4.85 -3.51
N VAL A 104 -16.11 5.65 -4.13
CA VAL A 104 -16.10 7.11 -3.93
C VAL A 104 -16.42 7.41 -2.47
N ARG A 105 -15.54 8.16 -1.80
CA ARG A 105 -15.69 8.49 -0.38
C ARG A 105 -14.92 9.76 -0.03
N GLU A 106 -15.29 10.34 1.09
CA GLU A 106 -14.51 11.40 1.71
C GLU A 106 -13.40 10.81 2.58
N MET A 107 -12.24 11.44 2.54
CA MET A 107 -11.12 11.17 3.40
C MET A 107 -10.75 12.42 4.19
N ARG A 108 -10.87 12.33 5.52
CA ARG A 108 -10.40 13.39 6.42
C ARG A 108 -8.88 13.30 6.57
N LEU A 109 -8.23 14.43 6.40
CA LEU A 109 -6.78 14.57 6.52
C LEU A 109 -6.39 14.99 7.95
N GLY A 110 -5.13 14.76 8.33
CA GLY A 110 -4.61 15.12 9.64
C GLY A 110 -4.61 16.64 9.93
N ASN A 111 -4.66 17.47 8.88
CA ASN A 111 -4.81 18.93 8.98
C ASN A 111 -6.28 19.38 9.14
N GLY A 112 -7.21 18.45 9.31
CA GLY A 112 -8.65 18.73 9.47
C GLY A 112 -9.41 18.96 8.17
N LYS A 113 -8.73 19.08 7.03
CA LYS A 113 -9.36 19.18 5.71
C LYS A 113 -9.89 17.83 5.27
N THR A 114 -10.82 17.86 4.31
CA THR A 114 -11.42 16.66 3.69
C THR A 114 -11.17 16.70 2.20
N VAL A 115 -10.87 15.54 1.61
CA VAL A 115 -10.73 15.35 0.17
C VAL A 115 -11.60 14.19 -0.30
N GLN A 116 -12.08 14.28 -1.52
CA GLN A 116 -12.78 13.18 -2.19
C GLN A 116 -11.75 12.20 -2.77
N ILE A 117 -11.97 10.90 -2.55
CA ILE A 117 -11.15 9.86 -3.16
C ILE A 117 -12.02 8.78 -3.79
N CYS A 118 -11.51 8.14 -4.84
CA CYS A 118 -12.14 6.99 -5.45
C CYS A 118 -11.12 5.94 -5.84
N GLU A 119 -11.60 4.78 -6.30
CA GLU A 119 -10.78 3.74 -6.90
C GLU A 119 -11.11 3.59 -8.37
N TYR A 120 -10.07 3.58 -9.19
CA TYR A 120 -10.19 3.28 -10.60
C TYR A 120 -8.91 2.62 -11.12
N GLY A 121 -9.07 1.45 -11.75
CA GLY A 121 -7.95 0.63 -12.19
C GLY A 121 -7.18 -0.06 -11.06
N ALA A 122 -6.19 -0.86 -11.43
CA ALA A 122 -5.30 -1.54 -10.48
C ALA A 122 -3.89 -1.65 -11.03
N TYR A 123 -2.89 -1.61 -10.12
CA TYR A 123 -1.46 -1.63 -10.48
C TYR A 123 -0.63 -2.29 -9.38
N PRO A 124 0.56 -2.83 -9.67
CA PRO A 124 1.49 -3.31 -8.64
C PRO A 124 1.91 -2.15 -7.72
N GLN A 125 1.75 -2.31 -6.41
CA GLN A 125 2.00 -1.20 -5.47
C GLN A 125 2.82 -1.63 -4.25
N THR A 126 2.26 -2.45 -3.38
CA THR A 126 2.87 -2.81 -2.10
C THR A 126 3.65 -4.10 -2.20
N VAL A 127 4.84 -4.13 -1.63
CA VAL A 127 5.65 -5.34 -1.55
C VAL A 127 4.93 -6.42 -0.75
N ALA A 128 4.97 -7.66 -1.23
CA ALA A 128 4.41 -8.78 -0.50
C ALA A 128 5.20 -9.03 0.80
N PRO A 129 4.53 -9.41 1.90
CA PRO A 129 5.21 -9.81 3.12
C PRO A 129 6.32 -10.84 2.82
N GLU A 130 7.38 -10.82 3.60
CA GLU A 130 8.57 -11.64 3.33
C GLU A 130 8.26 -13.12 3.21
N SER A 131 7.41 -13.67 4.09
CA SER A 131 6.98 -15.08 4.03
C SER A 131 6.24 -15.41 2.73
N ILE A 132 5.39 -14.50 2.26
CA ILE A 132 4.67 -14.67 0.98
C ILE A 132 5.64 -14.50 -0.20
N SER A 133 6.58 -13.56 -0.13
CA SER A 133 7.59 -13.36 -1.17
C SER A 133 8.47 -14.60 -1.34
N GLN A 134 8.89 -15.21 -0.24
CA GLN A 134 9.69 -16.45 -0.25
C GLN A 134 8.90 -17.61 -0.86
N GLU A 135 7.64 -17.78 -0.48
CA GLU A 135 6.79 -18.85 -1.03
C GLU A 135 6.51 -18.63 -2.53
N LEU A 136 6.20 -17.40 -2.95
CA LEU A 136 6.04 -17.02 -4.35
C LEU A 136 7.31 -17.33 -5.16
N GLU A 137 8.49 -16.98 -4.65
CA GLU A 137 9.75 -17.22 -5.35
C GLU A 137 10.04 -18.72 -5.49
N VAL A 138 9.80 -19.52 -4.44
CA VAL A 138 9.93 -21.00 -4.50
C VAL A 138 8.98 -21.60 -5.56
N GLN A 139 7.72 -21.14 -5.59
CA GLN A 139 6.74 -21.62 -6.57
C GLN A 139 7.11 -21.16 -8.00
N TYR A 140 7.62 -19.94 -8.13
CA TYR A 140 8.07 -19.39 -9.41
C TYR A 140 9.23 -20.19 -9.98
N GLN A 141 10.25 -20.49 -9.18
CA GLN A 141 11.41 -21.29 -9.58
C GLN A 141 11.03 -22.73 -9.99
N LYS A 142 9.98 -23.26 -9.39
CA LYS A 142 9.42 -24.57 -9.75
C LYS A 142 8.46 -24.53 -10.95
N ASN A 143 8.24 -23.35 -11.57
CA ASN A 143 7.22 -23.14 -12.60
C ASN A 143 5.80 -23.56 -12.17
N ALA A 144 5.49 -23.48 -10.88
CA ALA A 144 4.20 -23.89 -10.32
C ALA A 144 3.19 -22.74 -10.25
N LEU A 145 3.61 -21.48 -10.38
CA LEU A 145 2.72 -20.32 -10.42
C LEU A 145 1.99 -20.26 -11.76
N LYS A 146 0.68 -20.03 -11.70
CA LYS A 146 -0.15 -19.84 -12.89
C LYS A 146 -0.24 -18.35 -13.23
N PRO A 147 0.25 -17.92 -14.42
CA PRO A 147 0.05 -16.57 -14.88
C PRO A 147 -1.44 -16.32 -15.18
N THR A 148 -1.91 -15.08 -14.90
CA THR A 148 -3.30 -14.68 -15.18
C THR A 148 -3.55 -14.34 -16.65
N GLY A 149 -2.48 -14.23 -17.44
CA GLY A 149 -2.51 -13.74 -18.82
C GLY A 149 -2.29 -12.21 -18.93
N LYS A 150 -2.34 -11.48 -17.82
CA LYS A 150 -2.04 -10.05 -17.79
C LYS A 150 -0.53 -9.82 -17.59
N ASN A 151 -0.05 -8.72 -18.19
CA ASN A 151 1.32 -8.24 -18.02
C ASN A 151 1.30 -6.77 -17.63
N TYR A 152 2.38 -6.35 -16.96
CA TYR A 152 2.72 -4.96 -16.68
C TYR A 152 4.07 -4.66 -17.31
N THR A 153 4.20 -3.48 -17.89
CA THR A 153 5.39 -3.13 -18.69
C THR A 153 6.20 -2.08 -17.95
N PHE A 154 7.43 -2.44 -17.58
CA PHE A 154 8.39 -1.54 -16.97
C PHE A 154 9.64 -1.41 -17.85
N ASP A 155 10.42 -0.37 -17.62
CA ASP A 155 11.69 -0.21 -18.30
C ASP A 155 12.72 -1.20 -17.76
N SER A 156 13.41 -1.89 -18.67
CA SER A 156 14.48 -2.85 -18.35
C SER A 156 15.87 -2.25 -18.38
N ALA A 157 16.02 -1.03 -18.93
CA ALA A 157 17.32 -0.39 -19.01
C ALA A 157 17.84 0.02 -17.63
N GLU A 158 19.14 0.10 -17.49
CA GLU A 158 19.78 0.62 -16.28
C GLU A 158 19.46 2.10 -16.10
N LEU A 159 19.43 2.58 -14.84
CA LEU A 159 19.13 3.98 -14.54
C LEU A 159 20.12 4.96 -15.21
N GLU A 160 21.36 4.54 -15.38
CA GLU A 160 22.41 5.35 -16.00
C GLU A 160 22.44 5.27 -17.54
N ALA A 161 21.65 4.39 -18.13
CA ALA A 161 21.60 4.20 -19.59
C ALA A 161 20.69 5.22 -20.27
N PHE A 162 21.03 6.50 -20.20
CA PHE A 162 20.21 7.62 -20.66
C PHE A 162 19.92 7.62 -22.17
N ASP A 163 20.78 7.03 -22.99
CA ASP A 163 20.67 7.08 -24.45
C ASP A 163 19.75 6.02 -25.05
N THR A 164 19.26 5.07 -24.26
CA THR A 164 18.52 3.92 -24.76
C THR A 164 17.01 4.19 -24.95
N GLY A 165 16.49 5.32 -24.45
CA GLY A 165 15.04 5.55 -24.40
C GLY A 165 14.32 4.55 -23.48
N PHE A 166 13.03 4.40 -23.69
CA PHE A 166 12.22 3.41 -22.96
C PHE A 166 12.42 2.02 -23.59
N THR A 167 12.88 1.08 -22.78
CA THR A 167 13.09 -0.33 -23.17
C THR A 167 12.06 -1.21 -22.47
N PRO A 168 10.94 -1.56 -23.15
CA PRO A 168 9.85 -2.27 -22.50
C PRO A 168 10.24 -3.69 -22.09
N ARG A 169 9.94 -4.05 -20.85
CA ARG A 169 10.04 -5.40 -20.32
C ARG A 169 8.72 -5.80 -19.67
N ASN A 170 8.14 -6.90 -20.14
CA ASN A 170 6.87 -7.40 -19.65
C ASN A 170 7.05 -8.23 -18.38
N HIS A 171 6.32 -7.88 -17.33
CA HIS A 171 6.24 -8.57 -16.08
C HIS A 171 4.89 -9.24 -15.94
N LYS A 172 4.88 -10.57 -15.88
CA LYS A 172 3.65 -11.36 -15.79
C LYS A 172 2.98 -11.20 -14.43
N GLU A 173 1.66 -11.14 -14.45
CA GLU A 173 0.83 -11.21 -13.26
C GLU A 173 0.56 -12.68 -12.91
N TYR A 174 0.68 -13.03 -11.64
CA TYR A 174 0.44 -14.38 -11.12
C TYR A 174 -0.63 -14.37 -10.04
N MET A 175 -1.46 -15.39 -10.03
CA MET A 175 -2.43 -15.63 -8.97
C MET A 175 -1.81 -16.51 -7.89
N PHE A 176 -1.88 -16.08 -6.62
CA PHE A 176 -1.42 -16.86 -5.48
C PHE A 176 -2.28 -16.55 -4.26
N ASN A 177 -2.82 -17.58 -3.61
CA ASN A 177 -3.70 -17.47 -2.44
C ASN A 177 -4.83 -16.43 -2.61
N GLY A 178 -5.46 -16.39 -3.80
CA GLY A 178 -6.56 -15.48 -4.13
C GLY A 178 -6.15 -14.02 -4.37
N LYS A 179 -4.85 -13.73 -4.46
CA LYS A 179 -4.28 -12.42 -4.74
C LYS A 179 -3.45 -12.44 -6.01
N LYS A 180 -3.22 -11.27 -6.57
CA LYS A 180 -2.39 -11.07 -7.76
C LYS A 180 -1.09 -10.41 -7.40
N TYR A 181 -0.02 -10.93 -7.98
CA TYR A 181 1.34 -10.48 -7.73
C TYR A 181 2.12 -10.33 -9.02
N VAL A 182 3.04 -9.39 -9.02
CA VAL A 182 4.00 -9.16 -10.09
C VAL A 182 5.40 -9.22 -9.53
N ARG A 183 6.30 -9.91 -10.22
CA ARG A 183 7.71 -10.02 -9.87
C ARG A 183 8.50 -8.93 -10.58
N ILE A 184 9.24 -8.13 -9.83
CA ILE A 184 10.12 -7.07 -10.34
C ILE A 184 11.50 -7.23 -9.73
N GLU A 185 12.54 -7.04 -10.54
CA GLU A 185 13.93 -7.01 -10.08
C GLU A 185 14.29 -5.61 -9.56
N GLY A 186 15.01 -5.55 -8.44
CA GLY A 186 15.38 -4.32 -7.79
C GLY A 186 16.43 -3.55 -8.57
N LYS A 187 16.20 -2.25 -8.74
CA LYS A 187 17.12 -1.25 -9.29
C LYS A 187 17.13 -0.02 -8.37
N PRO A 188 17.65 -0.15 -7.14
CA PRO A 188 17.59 0.96 -6.19
C PRO A 188 18.44 2.14 -6.66
N CYS A 189 17.92 3.34 -6.49
CA CYS A 189 18.68 4.58 -6.71
C CYS A 189 19.81 4.75 -5.68
N SER A 190 19.65 4.19 -4.48
CA SER A 190 20.62 4.24 -3.39
C SER A 190 20.60 2.95 -2.58
N SER A 191 21.78 2.54 -2.09
CA SER A 191 21.97 1.35 -1.23
C SER A 191 21.20 1.42 0.11
N ASP A 192 20.80 2.61 0.54
CA ASP A 192 20.08 2.82 1.81
C ASP A 192 18.57 2.86 1.64
N THR A 193 18.08 2.65 0.42
CA THR A 193 16.64 2.67 0.14
C THR A 193 15.95 1.44 0.75
N VAL A 194 14.85 1.67 1.47
CA VAL A 194 14.06 0.64 2.14
C VAL A 194 12.61 0.66 1.66
N LEU A 195 11.99 -0.51 1.65
CA LEU A 195 10.57 -0.71 1.36
C LEU A 195 9.69 -0.37 2.57
N SER A 196 8.38 -0.38 2.39
CA SER A 196 7.41 -0.08 3.45
C SER A 196 7.50 -1.04 4.65
N ASP A 197 8.04 -2.24 4.47
CA ASP A 197 8.25 -3.27 5.49
C ASP A 197 9.68 -3.28 6.06
N ASP A 198 10.45 -2.22 5.87
CA ASP A 198 11.83 -2.02 6.34
C ASP A 198 12.91 -2.88 5.64
N ARG A 199 12.56 -3.69 4.66
CA ARG A 199 13.56 -4.42 3.87
C ARG A 199 14.38 -3.46 3.01
N ARG A 200 15.70 -3.61 3.05
CA ARG A 200 16.60 -2.92 2.12
C ARG A 200 16.51 -3.52 0.73
N ILE A 201 16.54 -2.67 -0.28
CA ILE A 201 16.54 -3.11 -1.66
C ILE A 201 17.95 -3.49 -2.06
N GLN A 202 18.07 -4.67 -2.66
CA GLN A 202 19.30 -5.17 -3.26
C GLN A 202 19.16 -5.15 -4.78
N GLU A 203 20.16 -4.64 -5.46
CA GLU A 203 20.20 -4.63 -6.92
C GLU A 203 20.12 -6.05 -7.48
N GLY A 204 19.29 -6.25 -8.50
CA GLY A 204 19.08 -7.53 -9.14
C GLY A 204 18.27 -8.55 -8.32
N ALA A 205 17.98 -8.29 -7.04
CA ALA A 205 17.13 -9.17 -6.26
C ALA A 205 15.67 -9.07 -6.71
N ALA A 206 14.95 -10.18 -6.61
CA ALA A 206 13.54 -10.25 -6.99
C ALA A 206 12.64 -9.84 -5.83
N TYR A 207 11.65 -9.00 -6.14
CA TYR A 207 10.60 -8.57 -5.23
C TYR A 207 9.23 -8.85 -5.82
N TRP A 208 8.27 -9.21 -4.97
CA TRP A 208 6.90 -9.49 -5.37
C TRP A 208 5.97 -8.40 -4.88
N PHE A 209 5.20 -7.83 -5.80
CA PHE A 209 4.29 -6.71 -5.50
C PHE A 209 2.85 -7.14 -5.68
N GLU A 210 2.03 -6.84 -4.67
CA GLU A 210 0.59 -7.05 -4.75
C GLU A 210 -0.03 -6.04 -5.72
N VAL A 211 -0.83 -6.53 -6.65
CA VAL A 211 -1.65 -5.69 -7.53
C VAL A 211 -2.86 -5.21 -6.76
N GLN A 212 -2.97 -3.90 -6.60
CA GLN A 212 -3.97 -3.25 -5.76
C GLN A 212 -4.75 -2.20 -6.54
N PRO A 213 -6.01 -1.87 -6.14
CA PRO A 213 -6.74 -0.75 -6.71
C PRO A 213 -5.92 0.53 -6.61
N ILE A 214 -5.97 1.34 -7.67
CA ILE A 214 -5.38 2.68 -7.66
C ILE A 214 -6.35 3.62 -6.97
N GLU A 215 -5.91 4.30 -5.92
CA GLU A 215 -6.66 5.36 -5.27
C GLU A 215 -6.36 6.71 -5.95
N TRP A 216 -7.42 7.43 -6.27
CA TRP A 216 -7.37 8.73 -6.92
C TRP A 216 -7.92 9.80 -5.98
N LEU A 217 -7.18 10.88 -5.83
CA LEU A 217 -7.65 12.14 -5.24
C LEU A 217 -8.45 12.86 -6.31
N MET A 218 -9.69 13.21 -6.01
CA MET A 218 -10.61 13.83 -6.95
C MET A 218 -10.65 15.34 -6.72
N ASP A 219 -10.14 16.09 -7.68
CA ASP A 219 -10.27 17.54 -7.68
C ASP A 219 -11.67 17.97 -8.18
N PRO A 220 -12.32 18.96 -7.56
CA PRO A 220 -13.64 19.44 -8.01
C PRO A 220 -13.68 19.94 -9.45
N GLN A 221 -12.55 20.34 -10.00
CA GLN A 221 -12.43 20.78 -11.40
C GLN A 221 -12.35 19.64 -12.42
N GLY A 222 -12.43 18.39 -11.96
CA GLY A 222 -12.44 17.20 -12.82
C GLY A 222 -11.06 16.62 -13.13
N THR A 223 -10.02 17.04 -12.43
CA THR A 223 -8.70 16.37 -12.48
C THR A 223 -8.60 15.36 -11.33
N TRP A 224 -8.31 14.11 -11.66
CA TRP A 224 -8.01 13.08 -10.68
C TRP A 224 -6.51 12.82 -10.66
N VAL A 225 -5.94 12.73 -9.47
CA VAL A 225 -4.50 12.49 -9.29
C VAL A 225 -4.32 11.24 -8.44
N THR A 226 -3.44 10.34 -8.82
CA THR A 226 -3.17 9.17 -7.97
C THR A 226 -2.68 9.62 -6.60
N ARG A 227 -3.14 8.93 -5.56
CA ARG A 227 -2.81 9.27 -4.18
C ARG A 227 -1.31 9.15 -3.90
N GLN A 228 -0.65 8.20 -4.54
CA GLN A 228 0.80 7.99 -4.49
C GLN A 228 1.37 7.84 -5.90
N ALA A 229 2.66 8.04 -6.06
CA ALA A 229 3.34 7.70 -7.29
C ALA A 229 3.44 6.17 -7.42
N LEU A 230 3.17 5.63 -8.60
CA LEU A 230 2.93 4.20 -8.81
C LEU A 230 4.13 3.44 -9.36
N PHE A 231 4.95 4.06 -10.18
CA PHE A 231 6.09 3.42 -10.83
C PHE A 231 7.22 4.44 -11.07
N ALA A 232 8.39 3.94 -11.44
CA ALA A 232 9.57 4.72 -11.80
C ALA A 232 10.38 4.00 -12.89
N GLY A 233 11.60 4.42 -13.13
CA GLY A 233 12.50 3.79 -14.09
C GLY A 233 12.25 4.21 -15.54
N VAL A 234 11.29 5.10 -15.79
CA VAL A 234 11.00 5.65 -17.12
C VAL A 234 11.56 7.06 -17.21
N GLN A 235 12.45 7.31 -18.18
CA GLN A 235 12.90 8.67 -18.43
C GLN A 235 11.78 9.52 -19.00
N PHE A 236 11.80 10.80 -18.67
CA PHE A 236 10.76 11.72 -19.15
C PHE A 236 10.82 11.85 -20.68
N ASP A 237 12.01 12.11 -21.22
CA ASP A 237 12.26 12.14 -22.65
C ASP A 237 13.67 11.62 -23.00
N VAL A 238 13.85 11.13 -24.20
CA VAL A 238 15.15 10.76 -24.77
C VAL A 238 15.98 11.98 -25.17
N LYS A 239 15.36 13.14 -25.36
CA LYS A 239 16.03 14.39 -25.69
C LYS A 239 16.70 14.98 -24.45
N GLU A 240 17.77 15.74 -24.63
CA GLU A 240 18.44 16.47 -23.54
C GLU A 240 17.62 17.67 -23.07
N GLU A 241 16.92 18.32 -24.00
CA GLU A 241 16.08 19.46 -23.71
C GLU A 241 14.62 19.14 -24.00
N TYR A 242 13.77 19.52 -23.07
CA TYR A 242 12.32 19.40 -23.22
C TYR A 242 11.77 20.59 -24.07
N ASP A 243 11.01 20.28 -25.10
CA ASP A 243 10.47 21.28 -26.03
C ASP A 243 9.15 21.96 -25.54
N GLY A 244 8.72 21.66 -24.32
CA GLY A 244 7.48 22.17 -23.72
C GLY A 244 6.22 21.43 -24.17
N ASN A 245 6.32 20.46 -25.07
CA ASN A 245 5.19 19.67 -25.52
C ASN A 245 5.21 18.26 -24.96
N PHE A 246 4.47 18.04 -23.87
CA PHE A 246 4.39 16.75 -23.20
C PHE A 246 3.97 15.59 -24.10
N ALA A 247 3.10 15.85 -25.08
CA ALA A 247 2.63 14.82 -26.02
C ALA A 247 3.75 14.21 -26.91
N ASN A 248 4.89 14.90 -27.02
CA ASN A 248 6.06 14.44 -27.80
C ASN A 248 7.05 13.62 -26.98
N THR A 249 6.82 13.43 -25.69
CA THR A 249 7.80 12.82 -24.77
C THR A 249 7.68 11.29 -24.71
N THR A 250 8.78 10.66 -24.33
CA THR A 250 8.81 9.22 -23.99
C THR A 250 7.81 8.88 -22.88
N MET A 251 7.70 9.72 -21.87
CA MET A 251 6.76 9.55 -20.74
C MET A 251 5.30 9.57 -21.19
N TYR A 252 4.90 10.53 -22.03
CA TYR A 252 3.54 10.56 -22.57
C TYR A 252 3.22 9.27 -23.33
N ASN A 253 4.12 8.85 -24.22
CA ASN A 253 3.95 7.62 -24.98
C ASN A 253 3.81 6.40 -24.08
N TYR A 254 4.61 6.32 -23.02
CA TYR A 254 4.50 5.25 -22.02
C TYR A 254 3.14 5.26 -21.31
N LEU A 255 2.68 6.43 -20.86
CA LEU A 255 1.40 6.57 -20.18
C LEU A 255 0.23 6.12 -21.06
N GLN A 256 0.23 6.47 -22.37
CA GLN A 256 -0.85 6.12 -23.27
C GLN A 256 -0.78 4.67 -23.78
N GLN A 257 0.41 4.18 -24.09
CA GLN A 257 0.58 2.87 -24.75
C GLN A 257 0.58 1.71 -23.76
N TYR A 258 1.09 1.91 -22.56
CA TYR A 258 1.25 0.86 -21.55
C TYR A 258 0.37 1.10 -20.34
N PHE A 259 0.62 2.11 -19.54
CA PHE A 259 -0.07 2.33 -18.27
C PHE A 259 -1.59 2.43 -18.41
N ALA A 260 -2.10 3.20 -19.37
CA ALA A 260 -3.55 3.34 -19.58
C ALA A 260 -4.23 2.01 -19.84
N LYS A 261 -3.65 1.17 -20.70
CA LYS A 261 -4.20 -0.14 -21.07
C LYS A 261 -4.07 -1.15 -19.92
N GLU A 262 -2.94 -1.13 -19.25
CA GLU A 262 -2.68 -2.03 -18.14
C GLU A 262 -3.58 -1.73 -16.94
N MET A 263 -3.89 -0.47 -16.71
CA MET A 263 -4.80 -0.03 -15.66
C MET A 263 -6.26 -0.44 -15.95
N GLU A 264 -6.75 -0.25 -17.19
CA GLU A 264 -8.16 -0.46 -17.53
C GLU A 264 -8.62 -1.92 -17.55
N ALA A 265 -7.74 -2.86 -17.79
CA ALA A 265 -8.07 -4.28 -18.01
C ALA A 265 -8.69 -5.02 -16.80
N GLN A 266 -9.29 -4.31 -15.82
CA GLN A 266 -9.62 -4.88 -14.50
C GLN A 266 -11.09 -4.78 -14.06
N LYS A 267 -12.05 -4.67 -14.97
CA LYS A 267 -13.47 -4.56 -14.55
C LYS A 267 -13.97 -5.75 -13.71
N GLU A 268 -13.48 -6.95 -13.94
CA GLU A 268 -13.90 -8.15 -13.20
C GLU A 268 -13.24 -8.31 -11.83
N PHE A 269 -12.16 -7.57 -11.59
CA PHE A 269 -11.29 -7.76 -10.44
C PHE A 269 -11.58 -6.86 -9.24
N THR A 270 -12.35 -5.81 -9.45
CA THR A 270 -12.57 -4.73 -8.47
C THR A 270 -13.22 -5.25 -7.18
N GLU A 271 -14.05 -6.27 -7.28
CA GLU A 271 -14.80 -6.78 -6.12
C GLU A 271 -13.92 -7.61 -5.19
N THR A 272 -13.10 -8.50 -5.71
CA THR A 272 -12.19 -9.33 -4.91
C THR A 272 -11.06 -8.50 -4.31
N LEU A 273 -10.46 -7.57 -5.08
CA LEU A 273 -9.44 -6.67 -4.58
C LEU A 273 -9.98 -5.63 -3.60
N SER A 274 -11.22 -5.19 -3.75
CA SER A 274 -11.89 -4.34 -2.77
C SER A 274 -11.97 -5.01 -1.40
N ARG A 275 -12.20 -6.31 -1.38
CA ARG A 275 -12.23 -7.11 -0.15
C ARG A 275 -10.86 -7.23 0.50
N LEU A 276 -9.79 -7.29 -0.33
CA LEU A 276 -8.40 -7.37 0.11
C LEU A 276 -7.79 -6.00 0.45
N ALA A 277 -8.18 -4.96 -0.24
CA ALA A 277 -7.75 -3.58 0.01
C ALA A 277 -8.26 -3.02 1.34
N ILE A 278 -9.24 -3.65 1.99
CA ILE A 278 -9.68 -3.32 3.35
C ILE A 278 -8.47 -3.25 4.29
N ARG A 279 -7.56 -4.22 4.23
CA ARG A 279 -6.36 -4.26 5.06
C ARG A 279 -5.49 -3.02 4.92
N ASN A 280 -5.10 -2.68 3.70
CA ASN A 280 -4.19 -1.57 3.45
C ASN A 280 -4.86 -0.22 3.70
N ARG A 281 -6.16 -0.10 3.55
CA ARG A 281 -6.89 1.14 3.78
C ARG A 281 -6.98 1.56 5.23
N TYR A 282 -7.22 0.64 6.12
CA TYR A 282 -7.31 0.99 7.54
C TYR A 282 -5.98 1.46 8.09
N PHE A 283 -4.87 0.91 7.60
CA PHE A 283 -3.54 1.35 7.94
C PHE A 283 -3.07 2.53 7.07
N SER A 284 -3.55 2.66 5.86
CA SER A 284 -3.16 3.74 4.95
C SER A 284 -3.84 5.08 5.27
N ASN A 285 -4.90 5.12 6.08
CA ASN A 285 -5.40 6.38 6.62
C ASN A 285 -4.40 7.07 7.56
N TYR A 286 -3.48 6.32 8.16
CA TYR A 286 -2.30 6.88 8.83
C TYR A 286 -1.32 7.55 7.87
N VAL A 287 -1.33 7.08 6.66
CA VAL A 287 -0.36 7.39 5.64
C VAL A 287 -0.74 8.65 4.86
N SER A 288 -2.04 8.95 4.74
CA SER A 288 -2.51 10.07 3.95
C SER A 288 -2.23 11.42 4.59
N GLY A 289 -2.13 11.44 5.91
CA GLY A 289 -1.82 12.68 6.59
C GLY A 289 -0.33 12.68 6.90
N PHE A 290 0.43 13.52 6.30
CA PHE A 290 1.62 14.04 6.96
C PHE A 290 1.22 14.82 8.24
N GLY A 291 0.06 14.51 8.82
CA GLY A 291 -0.54 15.07 10.02
C GLY A 291 -0.53 14.08 11.17
N ASN A 292 -0.69 14.58 12.37
CA ASN A 292 -0.58 13.88 13.64
C ASN A 292 -1.36 12.56 13.71
N ASP A 293 -0.71 11.50 14.18
CA ASP A 293 -1.28 10.18 14.52
C ASP A 293 -2.48 10.23 15.49
N LYS A 294 -2.81 11.42 16.03
CA LYS A 294 -3.87 11.63 17.01
C LYS A 294 -5.29 11.63 16.43
N ASP A 295 -5.41 11.78 15.11
CA ASP A 295 -6.71 11.89 14.44
C ASP A 295 -7.15 10.62 13.71
N PHE A 296 -6.55 9.48 14.05
CA PHE A 296 -6.94 8.21 13.44
C PHE A 296 -8.32 7.77 13.93
N TYR A 297 -9.23 7.63 12.97
CA TYR A 297 -10.51 6.95 13.16
C TYR A 297 -10.53 5.69 12.30
N PRO A 298 -10.79 4.50 12.89
CA PRO A 298 -11.07 3.32 12.12
C PRO A 298 -12.31 3.58 11.24
N ALA A 299 -12.07 3.87 9.97
CA ALA A 299 -13.12 4.14 9.01
C ALA A 299 -13.29 2.97 8.05
N GLY A 300 -14.51 2.70 7.64
CA GLY A 300 -14.83 1.74 6.61
C GLY A 300 -14.32 2.17 5.23
N LYS A 301 -14.51 1.28 4.26
CA LYS A 301 -14.18 1.47 2.85
C LYS A 301 -14.78 2.73 2.23
N ASP A 302 -15.94 3.13 2.72
CA ASP A 302 -16.75 4.28 2.31
C ASP A 302 -16.48 5.56 3.13
N GLY A 303 -15.42 5.56 3.95
CA GLY A 303 -15.13 6.66 4.87
C GLY A 303 -16.03 6.72 6.10
N GLN A 304 -17.07 5.88 6.16
CA GLN A 304 -17.94 5.78 7.32
C GLN A 304 -17.27 5.02 8.47
N PRO A 305 -17.68 5.26 9.72
CA PRO A 305 -17.16 4.51 10.85
C PRO A 305 -17.23 3.00 10.62
N PHE A 306 -16.18 2.29 11.04
CA PHE A 306 -16.18 0.85 11.00
C PHE A 306 -17.15 0.29 12.04
N THR A 307 -18.09 -0.54 11.60
CA THR A 307 -19.15 -1.09 12.45
C THR A 307 -19.02 -2.60 12.63
N PRO A 308 -19.67 -3.20 13.66
CA PRO A 308 -19.72 -4.64 13.83
C PRO A 308 -20.25 -5.39 12.59
N GLU A 309 -21.22 -4.83 11.87
CA GLU A 309 -21.79 -5.43 10.65
C GLU A 309 -20.75 -5.47 9.53
N LYS A 310 -19.97 -4.40 9.36
CA LYS A 310 -18.87 -4.35 8.40
C LYS A 310 -17.76 -5.34 8.77
N ALA A 311 -17.45 -5.43 10.05
CA ALA A 311 -16.49 -6.41 10.57
C ALA A 311 -16.97 -7.84 10.33
N ARG A 312 -18.26 -8.11 10.57
CA ARG A 312 -18.88 -9.40 10.33
C ARG A 312 -18.81 -9.80 8.85
N ALA A 313 -19.13 -8.88 7.95
CA ALA A 313 -19.03 -9.13 6.51
C ALA A 313 -17.61 -9.55 6.08
N ILE A 314 -16.55 -9.03 6.71
CA ILE A 314 -15.17 -9.46 6.45
C ILE A 314 -14.97 -10.91 6.89
N VAL A 315 -15.41 -11.26 8.09
CA VAL A 315 -15.29 -12.63 8.62
C VAL A 315 -16.08 -13.64 7.78
N ASP A 316 -17.21 -13.24 7.21
CA ASP A 316 -18.02 -14.10 6.35
C ASP A 316 -17.39 -14.35 4.98
N ILE A 317 -16.61 -13.38 4.48
CA ILE A 317 -15.96 -13.47 3.17
C ILE A 317 -14.64 -14.24 3.23
N THR A 318 -13.83 -14.03 4.29
CA THR A 318 -12.50 -14.61 4.39
C THR A 318 -12.22 -15.17 5.76
N ASN A 319 -11.45 -16.25 5.77
CA ASN A 319 -10.92 -16.85 6.99
C ASN A 319 -9.38 -16.85 7.01
N ALA A 320 -8.72 -16.17 6.08
CA ALA A 320 -7.28 -16.14 6.01
C ALA A 320 -6.65 -15.48 7.26
N PRO A 321 -5.67 -16.12 7.93
CA PRO A 321 -5.07 -15.63 9.17
C PRO A 321 -4.58 -14.18 9.16
N PRO A 322 -3.90 -13.69 8.11
CA PRO A 322 -3.47 -12.30 8.06
C PRO A 322 -4.62 -11.29 8.17
N PHE A 323 -5.76 -11.60 7.54
CA PHE A 323 -6.95 -10.75 7.60
C PHE A 323 -7.57 -10.75 8.99
N MET A 324 -7.62 -11.90 9.66
CA MET A 324 -8.15 -11.99 11.01
C MET A 324 -7.28 -11.22 12.00
N ARG A 325 -5.97 -11.31 11.87
CA ARG A 325 -5.05 -10.52 12.68
C ARG A 325 -5.28 -9.02 12.49
N ASP A 326 -5.39 -8.57 11.24
CA ASP A 326 -5.56 -7.16 10.93
C ASP A 326 -6.95 -6.66 11.37
N LEU A 327 -7.98 -7.48 11.24
CA LEU A 327 -9.32 -7.19 11.76
C LEU A 327 -9.30 -7.02 13.29
N LEU A 328 -8.66 -7.92 14.01
CA LEU A 328 -8.56 -7.84 15.47
C LEU A 328 -7.72 -6.62 15.91
N LYS A 329 -6.65 -6.27 15.18
CA LYS A 329 -5.87 -5.04 15.42
C LYS A 329 -6.72 -3.79 15.21
N LEU A 330 -7.55 -3.78 14.17
CA LEU A 330 -8.49 -2.68 13.91
C LEU A 330 -9.50 -2.53 15.05
N ILE A 331 -10.09 -3.62 15.52
CA ILE A 331 -11.00 -3.60 16.66
C ILE A 331 -10.27 -3.11 17.94
N ALA A 332 -9.03 -3.51 18.13
CA ALA A 332 -8.23 -3.08 19.27
C ALA A 332 -7.87 -1.58 19.24
N ALA A 333 -7.94 -0.93 18.07
CA ALA A 333 -7.74 0.51 17.94
C ALA A 333 -8.95 1.34 18.38
N PHE A 334 -10.12 0.73 18.59
CA PHE A 334 -11.28 1.43 19.15
C PHE A 334 -11.06 1.74 20.64
N PRO A 335 -11.69 2.82 21.16
CA PRO A 335 -11.79 3.06 22.58
C PRO A 335 -12.31 1.84 23.33
N LYS A 336 -11.77 1.55 24.51
CA LYS A 336 -12.08 0.31 25.26
C LYS A 336 -13.58 0.09 25.47
N GLU A 337 -14.31 1.15 25.77
CA GLU A 337 -15.78 1.15 25.96
C GLU A 337 -16.56 0.78 24.69
N LYS A 338 -15.95 0.89 23.51
CA LYS A 338 -16.55 0.52 22.24
C LYS A 338 -16.12 -0.85 21.73
N GLN A 339 -15.08 -1.45 22.30
CA GLN A 339 -14.58 -2.75 21.84
C GLN A 339 -15.58 -3.89 22.09
N GLY A 340 -16.39 -3.79 23.13
CA GLY A 340 -17.42 -4.78 23.48
C GLY A 340 -18.49 -4.97 22.41
N GLN A 341 -18.78 -3.96 21.58
CA GLN A 341 -19.75 -4.07 20.47
C GLN A 341 -19.32 -5.09 19.38
N PHE A 342 -18.02 -5.40 19.31
CA PHE A 342 -17.46 -6.37 18.35
C PHE A 342 -17.40 -7.81 18.90
N LYS A 343 -17.99 -8.09 20.08
CA LYS A 343 -17.95 -9.39 20.73
C LYS A 343 -18.25 -10.53 19.75
N ASP A 344 -19.39 -10.48 19.05
CA ASP A 344 -19.81 -11.58 18.17
C ASP A 344 -18.86 -11.77 16.98
N VAL A 345 -18.27 -10.68 16.48
CA VAL A 345 -17.25 -10.73 15.43
C VAL A 345 -16.02 -11.47 15.94
N VAL A 346 -15.52 -11.09 17.11
CA VAL A 346 -14.32 -11.70 17.71
C VAL A 346 -14.57 -13.18 18.01
N LEU A 347 -15.70 -13.54 18.62
CA LEU A 347 -16.04 -14.93 18.88
C LEU A 347 -16.13 -15.74 17.59
N THR A 348 -16.73 -15.19 16.53
CA THR A 348 -16.80 -15.85 15.22
C THR A 348 -15.43 -16.08 14.58
N VAL A 349 -14.51 -15.16 14.73
CA VAL A 349 -13.10 -15.35 14.26
C VAL A 349 -12.51 -16.61 14.86
N PHE A 350 -12.81 -16.90 16.14
CA PHE A 350 -12.27 -18.06 16.85
C PHE A 350 -13.14 -19.31 16.74
N ASP A 351 -14.44 -19.17 16.43
CA ASP A 351 -15.37 -20.28 16.29
C ASP A 351 -15.33 -20.93 14.88
N LYS A 352 -15.07 -20.21 13.82
CA LYS A 352 -14.93 -20.80 12.49
C LYS A 352 -13.86 -21.89 12.48
N GLU A 353 -14.19 -23.05 11.88
CA GLU A 353 -13.26 -24.18 11.75
C GLU A 353 -11.91 -23.75 11.17
N ARG A 354 -10.88 -23.90 11.94
CA ARG A 354 -9.51 -23.54 11.56
C ARG A 354 -8.52 -24.42 12.26
N ASP A 355 -7.51 -24.78 11.55
CA ASP A 355 -6.35 -25.41 12.16
C ASP A 355 -5.52 -24.34 12.90
N TRP A 356 -5.76 -24.16 14.18
CA TRP A 356 -5.04 -23.22 15.02
C TRP A 356 -3.61 -23.65 15.32
N ARG A 357 -3.15 -24.82 14.87
CA ARG A 357 -1.78 -25.29 15.06
C ARG A 357 -0.76 -24.37 14.42
N ASP A 358 -1.11 -23.81 13.27
CA ASP A 358 -0.26 -22.93 12.48
C ASP A 358 -0.58 -21.44 12.70
N GLN A 359 -1.48 -21.13 13.63
CA GLN A 359 -1.84 -19.75 13.91
C GLN A 359 -0.83 -19.09 14.84
N PRO A 360 -0.37 -17.87 14.51
CA PRO A 360 0.49 -17.13 15.40
C PRO A 360 -0.18 -16.95 16.76
N SER A 361 0.57 -17.22 17.82
CA SER A 361 0.16 -16.93 19.22
C SER A 361 -0.32 -15.49 19.40
N GLU A 362 0.14 -14.58 18.55
CA GLU A 362 -0.27 -13.18 18.48
C GLU A 362 -1.78 -13.00 18.27
N ILE A 363 -2.43 -13.79 17.37
CA ILE A 363 -3.88 -13.68 17.11
C ILE A 363 -4.67 -14.05 18.36
N VAL A 364 -4.26 -15.14 19.02
CA VAL A 364 -4.92 -15.61 20.25
C VAL A 364 -4.73 -14.61 21.41
N LEU A 365 -3.54 -14.05 21.55
CA LEU A 365 -3.25 -13.01 22.55
C LEU A 365 -4.09 -11.75 22.31
N LEU A 366 -4.21 -11.33 21.06
CA LEU A 366 -4.99 -10.15 20.69
C LEU A 366 -6.48 -10.37 20.97
N GLY A 367 -7.02 -11.55 20.60
CA GLY A 367 -8.40 -11.93 20.91
C GLY A 367 -8.68 -11.92 22.42
N LYS A 368 -7.77 -12.45 23.23
CA LYS A 368 -7.90 -12.43 24.70
C LYS A 368 -7.86 -11.01 25.28
N LYS A 369 -6.99 -10.14 24.76
CA LYS A 369 -6.97 -8.73 25.17
C LYS A 369 -8.29 -8.04 24.88
N LEU A 370 -8.86 -8.26 23.70
CA LEU A 370 -10.16 -7.73 23.31
C LEU A 370 -11.29 -8.27 24.19
N ALA A 371 -11.27 -9.56 24.51
CA ALA A 371 -12.27 -10.20 25.34
C ALA A 371 -12.26 -9.66 26.78
N VAL A 372 -11.07 -9.44 27.36
CA VAL A 372 -10.91 -8.79 28.67
C VAL A 372 -11.45 -7.36 28.63
N SER A 373 -11.03 -6.59 27.62
CA SER A 373 -11.45 -5.20 27.45
C SER A 373 -12.95 -5.06 27.18
N GLY A 374 -13.55 -5.98 26.43
CA GLY A 374 -14.96 -5.98 26.05
C GLY A 374 -15.89 -6.75 27.04
N GLY A 375 -15.34 -7.38 28.07
CA GLY A 375 -16.13 -8.08 29.12
C GLY A 375 -16.70 -9.43 28.71
N TYR A 376 -16.12 -10.14 27.72
CA TYR A 376 -16.58 -11.46 27.24
C TYR A 376 -15.50 -12.56 27.28
N GLU A 377 -14.60 -12.48 28.23
CA GLU A 377 -13.48 -13.44 28.38
C GLU A 377 -13.95 -14.88 28.59
N LYS A 378 -15.06 -15.08 29.33
CA LYS A 378 -15.63 -16.42 29.59
C LYS A 378 -16.08 -17.08 28.29
N GLU A 379 -16.81 -16.36 27.44
CA GLU A 379 -17.32 -16.83 26.17
C GLU A 379 -16.18 -17.16 25.20
N LEU A 380 -15.17 -16.33 25.11
CA LEU A 380 -14.01 -16.62 24.27
C LEU A 380 -13.28 -17.88 24.75
N ASN A 381 -13.12 -18.06 26.06
CA ASN A 381 -12.49 -19.26 26.61
C ASN A 381 -13.30 -20.53 26.31
N GLN A 382 -14.63 -20.46 26.33
CA GLN A 382 -15.49 -21.58 25.92
C GLN A 382 -15.30 -21.95 24.44
N VAL A 383 -15.28 -20.97 23.54
CA VAL A 383 -15.02 -21.17 22.12
C VAL A 383 -13.64 -21.83 21.91
N LEU A 384 -12.60 -21.33 22.55
CA LEU A 384 -11.25 -21.89 22.47
C LEU A 384 -11.16 -23.32 23.03
N GLN A 385 -11.91 -23.64 24.10
CA GLN A 385 -11.96 -24.98 24.69
C GLN A 385 -12.75 -25.95 23.82
N GLY A 386 -13.88 -25.55 23.24
CA GLY A 386 -14.66 -26.35 22.31
C GLY A 386 -13.81 -26.84 21.13
N LYS A 387 -13.01 -25.96 20.53
CA LYS A 387 -12.09 -26.32 19.45
C LYS A 387 -11.02 -27.31 19.88
N ARG A 388 -10.55 -27.26 21.13
CA ARG A 388 -9.60 -28.24 21.68
C ARG A 388 -10.18 -29.66 21.75
N ASN A 389 -11.44 -29.77 22.14
CA ASN A 389 -12.11 -31.06 22.28
C ASN A 389 -12.36 -31.74 20.94
N GLU A 390 -12.57 -30.97 19.87
CA GLU A 390 -12.78 -31.48 18.51
C GLU A 390 -11.50 -31.94 17.83
N THR A 391 -10.33 -31.39 18.18
CA THR A 391 -9.07 -31.60 17.46
C THR A 391 -8.06 -32.50 18.14
N ASN A 392 -8.36 -33.20 19.22
CA ASN A 392 -7.41 -34.01 20.02
C ASN A 392 -6.10 -33.26 20.35
N TYR A 393 -6.19 -31.97 20.61
CA TYR A 393 -5.05 -31.13 20.93
C TYR A 393 -4.52 -31.44 22.32
N SER A 394 -3.52 -32.29 22.40
CA SER A 394 -2.73 -32.49 23.63
C SER A 394 -1.88 -31.25 23.91
N ASP A 395 -1.93 -30.78 25.13
CA ASP A 395 -1.02 -29.97 25.98
C ASP A 395 0.07 -29.04 25.41
N THR A 396 0.42 -29.09 24.12
CA THR A 396 1.53 -28.30 23.55
C THR A 396 1.25 -26.80 23.59
N ALA A 397 -0.02 -26.38 23.48
CA ALA A 397 -0.39 -24.97 23.54
C ALA A 397 -0.38 -24.43 24.98
N GLN A 398 -0.63 -25.24 25.98
CA GLN A 398 -0.54 -24.84 27.40
C GLN A 398 0.92 -24.67 27.83
N ASN A 399 1.81 -25.54 27.35
CA ASN A 399 3.24 -25.45 27.66
C ASN A 399 3.92 -24.23 27.01
N SER A 400 3.51 -23.84 25.81
CA SER A 400 4.00 -22.61 25.18
C SER A 400 3.51 -21.36 25.93
N PHE A 401 2.29 -21.38 26.47
CA PHE A 401 1.72 -20.28 27.23
C PHE A 401 2.38 -20.08 28.62
N THR A 402 2.76 -21.17 29.26
CA THR A 402 3.48 -21.13 30.52
C THR A 402 4.94 -20.73 30.32
N ALA A 403 5.55 -21.18 29.22
CA ALA A 403 6.90 -20.78 28.84
C ALA A 403 6.99 -19.27 28.49
N GLN A 404 5.97 -18.71 27.79
CA GLN A 404 5.94 -17.29 27.43
C GLN A 404 5.75 -16.40 28.69
N ARG A 405 4.91 -16.81 29.65
CA ARG A 405 4.80 -16.10 30.93
C ARG A 405 6.10 -16.13 31.73
N SER A 406 6.83 -17.24 31.71
CA SER A 406 8.13 -17.34 32.38
C SER A 406 9.21 -16.51 31.66
N PHE A 407 9.10 -16.33 30.33
CA PHE A 407 10.01 -15.51 29.54
C PHE A 407 9.80 -14.01 29.80
N ASP A 408 8.54 -13.55 29.81
CA ASP A 408 8.19 -12.15 30.11
C ASP A 408 8.60 -11.74 31.54
N VAL A 409 8.42 -12.61 32.51
CA VAL A 409 8.87 -12.37 33.91
C VAL A 409 10.40 -12.35 34.02
N ARG A 410 11.11 -13.16 33.22
CA ARG A 410 12.59 -13.14 33.21
C ARG A 410 13.14 -11.89 32.54
N MET A 411 12.51 -11.40 31.44
CA MET A 411 12.91 -10.18 30.75
C MET A 411 12.69 -8.93 31.64
N ILE A 412 11.58 -8.86 32.37
CA ILE A 412 11.32 -7.76 33.32
C ILE A 412 12.35 -7.75 34.45
N ASN A 413 12.78 -8.92 34.93
CA ASN A 413 13.81 -9.01 35.96
C ASN A 413 15.23 -8.72 35.44
N PHE A 414 15.50 -8.95 34.17
CA PHE A 414 16.80 -8.61 33.55
C PHE A 414 16.94 -7.09 33.32
N SER A 415 15.88 -6.41 32.92
CA SER A 415 15.85 -4.96 32.75
C SER A 415 16.08 -4.22 34.07
N ARG A 416 15.47 -4.71 35.18
CA ARG A 416 15.70 -4.13 36.51
C ARG A 416 17.10 -4.35 37.11
N LYS A 417 17.86 -5.33 36.58
CA LYS A 417 19.24 -5.55 37.06
C LYS A 417 20.29 -4.73 36.28
N SER A 418 19.98 -4.27 35.09
CA SER A 418 20.90 -3.43 34.29
C SER A 418 20.86 -1.94 34.69
N GLU A 419 19.81 -1.49 35.38
CA GLU A 419 19.71 -0.11 35.89
C GLU A 419 20.37 0.10 37.27
N ARG A 420 21.02 -0.93 37.85
CA ARG A 420 21.73 -0.83 39.13
C ARG A 420 23.23 -1.14 39.02
N ARG A 421 23.84 -0.82 37.87
CA ARG A 421 25.31 -0.80 37.76
C ARG A 421 25.80 0.49 37.10
#